data_054209efc183c8e877b5c563b94573aa
#
_entry.id   054209efc183c8e877b5c563b94573aa
#
_cell.length_a   1.000
_cell.length_b   1.000
_cell.length_c   1.000
_cell.angle_alpha   90.00
_cell.angle_beta   90.00
_cell.angle_gamma   90.00
#
_symmetry.space_group_name_H-M   'P 1'
#
loop_
_entity.id
_entity.type
_entity.pdbx_description
1 polymer ?
#
loop_
_entity_poly.entity_id
_entity_poly.type
_entity_poly.pdbx_seq_one_letter_code
_entity_poly.pdbx_strand_id
1 'polypeptide(L)'
;MKKICVITGCRSEYGIFYPILKKIATSKKLKLQLVVSTMHLSNEFGLTYKKIEYDGFKIDHKIDNLISSPSISSNSKSAGLAMILLSDVLINLKPDVVLLVGDRFETLAAASCAMLMNIPIAHIHGGEITEGSVDDKVRHSITKMSSIHFTSTEAYKNRVIQMGEDPKNVICSGAPAIESILNTKFISKKIIEKKISWKINNQFALFTYHPETINPQSNKNNIIKILDHIKKTSISVIFTSSNCDTGGDEINYHLKQFVSKDPNRYFYIENLGQDYYFSIMKLANLIIGNSSSGIIEAACFHKPVVNIGNRQKGRIHGENVINCNIPNLNKSISRALSLDFVNHCKKLNNIYYNKNSSDIIIKNLINTEISTKKSFYNL
;
A
#
# COMPACT_ATOMS: atom_id res chain seq x y z
N MET A 1 22.85 -20.15 -4.72
CA MET A 1 22.11 -18.86 -4.63
C MET A 1 20.85 -19.13 -3.82
N LYS A 2 20.59 -18.32 -2.78
CA LYS A 2 19.38 -18.43 -1.96
C LYS A 2 18.16 -18.00 -2.80
N LYS A 3 17.14 -18.84 -2.87
CA LYS A 3 15.92 -18.62 -3.65
C LYS A 3 14.93 -17.80 -2.84
N ILE A 4 14.60 -16.62 -3.31
CA ILE A 4 13.62 -15.73 -2.67
C ILE A 4 12.36 -15.72 -3.51
N CYS A 5 11.29 -16.30 -3.00
CA CYS A 5 9.98 -16.27 -3.62
C CYS A 5 9.24 -15.01 -3.17
N VAL A 6 9.03 -14.08 -4.08
CA VAL A 6 8.24 -12.87 -3.85
C VAL A 6 6.83 -13.13 -4.36
N ILE A 7 5.84 -12.94 -3.49
CA ILE A 7 4.42 -13.10 -3.83
C ILE A 7 3.74 -11.75 -3.73
N THR A 8 3.06 -11.32 -4.80
CA THR A 8 2.36 -10.03 -4.86
C THR A 8 0.97 -10.18 -5.48
N GLY A 9 -0.02 -9.58 -4.83
CA GLY A 9 -1.43 -9.65 -5.23
C GLY A 9 -1.96 -8.38 -5.89
N CYS A 10 -1.27 -7.24 -5.71
CA CYS A 10 -1.77 -5.97 -6.23
C CYS A 10 -0.66 -4.97 -6.57
N ARG A 11 -1.04 -3.94 -7.33
CA ARG A 11 -0.13 -2.89 -7.80
C ARG A 11 0.59 -2.15 -6.67
N SER A 12 -0.09 -1.88 -5.56
CA SER A 12 0.52 -1.16 -4.43
C SER A 12 1.64 -1.96 -3.79
N GLU A 13 1.47 -3.27 -3.65
CA GLU A 13 2.53 -4.17 -3.17
C GLU A 13 3.70 -4.21 -4.15
N TYR A 14 3.43 -4.36 -5.46
CA TYR A 14 4.46 -4.35 -6.48
C TYR A 14 5.30 -3.06 -6.43
N GLY A 15 4.66 -1.91 -6.22
CA GLY A 15 5.37 -0.63 -6.06
C GLY A 15 6.35 -0.61 -4.88
N ILE A 16 6.00 -1.28 -3.77
CA ILE A 16 6.88 -1.45 -2.62
C ILE A 16 8.01 -2.45 -2.93
N PHE A 17 7.69 -3.54 -3.62
CA PHE A 17 8.66 -4.55 -4.00
C PHE A 17 9.64 -4.11 -5.08
N TYR A 18 9.28 -3.17 -5.95
CA TYR A 18 10.04 -2.83 -7.15
C TYR A 18 11.56 -2.60 -6.93
N PRO A 19 12.02 -1.76 -5.96
CA PRO A 19 13.44 -1.60 -5.70
C PRO A 19 14.11 -2.88 -5.19
N ILE A 20 13.36 -3.71 -4.44
CA ILE A 20 13.85 -4.98 -3.90
C ILE A 20 14.00 -6.01 -5.01
N LEU A 21 12.99 -6.14 -5.89
CA LEU A 21 13.01 -7.05 -7.04
C LEU A 21 14.21 -6.78 -7.94
N LYS A 22 14.50 -5.51 -8.25
CA LYS A 22 15.68 -5.12 -9.04
C LYS A 22 16.97 -5.62 -8.42
N LYS A 23 17.12 -5.47 -7.11
CA LYS A 23 18.34 -5.88 -6.40
C LYS A 23 18.46 -7.39 -6.26
N ILE A 24 17.34 -8.12 -6.07
CA ILE A 24 17.38 -9.59 -6.09
C ILE A 24 17.75 -10.08 -7.49
N ALA A 25 17.14 -9.55 -8.54
CA ALA A 25 17.37 -9.98 -9.92
C ALA A 25 18.80 -9.76 -10.40
N THR A 26 19.50 -8.75 -9.88
CA THR A 26 20.91 -8.46 -10.22
C THR A 26 21.92 -9.09 -9.25
N SER A 27 21.46 -9.75 -8.20
CA SER A 27 22.32 -10.33 -7.16
C SER A 27 22.99 -11.63 -7.64
N LYS A 28 24.27 -11.77 -7.36
CA LYS A 28 24.99 -13.05 -7.56
C LYS A 28 24.74 -14.07 -6.44
N LYS A 29 24.11 -13.66 -5.32
CA LYS A 29 23.88 -14.49 -4.13
C LYS A 29 22.41 -14.93 -3.99
N LEU A 30 21.47 -14.19 -4.61
CA LEU A 30 20.03 -14.46 -4.55
C LEU A 30 19.51 -14.87 -5.91
N LYS A 31 18.43 -15.67 -5.91
CA LYS A 31 17.67 -16.03 -7.09
C LYS A 31 16.22 -15.59 -6.89
N LEU A 32 15.72 -14.70 -7.75
CA LEU A 32 14.32 -14.28 -7.73
C LEU A 32 13.42 -15.42 -8.24
N GLN A 33 12.34 -15.64 -7.54
CA GLN A 33 11.17 -16.39 -7.98
C GLN A 33 9.96 -15.48 -7.76
N LEU A 34 9.24 -15.13 -8.82
CA LEU A 34 8.16 -14.15 -8.75
C LEU A 34 6.81 -14.79 -9.05
N VAL A 35 5.92 -14.71 -8.06
CA VAL A 35 4.53 -15.17 -8.16
C VAL A 35 3.60 -13.98 -8.12
N VAL A 36 2.70 -13.89 -9.09
CA VAL A 36 1.66 -12.85 -9.13
C VAL A 36 0.28 -13.47 -8.98
N SER A 37 -0.60 -12.79 -8.28
CA SER A 37 -1.92 -13.32 -7.94
C SER A 37 -2.99 -12.23 -7.94
N THR A 38 -4.22 -12.61 -7.70
CA THR A 38 -5.35 -11.75 -7.32
C THR A 38 -5.58 -10.60 -8.32
N MET A 39 -5.52 -9.34 -7.87
CA MET A 39 -5.78 -8.14 -8.68
C MET A 39 -4.84 -7.99 -9.88
N HIS A 40 -3.62 -8.52 -9.80
CA HIS A 40 -2.69 -8.45 -10.91
C HIS A 40 -3.21 -9.13 -12.18
N LEU A 41 -4.06 -10.14 -12.04
CA LEU A 41 -4.59 -10.96 -13.14
C LEU A 41 -6.02 -10.55 -13.55
N SER A 42 -6.65 -9.64 -12.85
CA SER A 42 -8.01 -9.19 -13.13
C SER A 42 -8.04 -8.07 -14.17
N ASN A 43 -8.94 -8.22 -15.17
CA ASN A 43 -9.26 -7.17 -16.15
C ASN A 43 -9.78 -5.90 -15.48
N GLU A 44 -10.60 -6.05 -14.45
CA GLU A 44 -11.20 -4.96 -13.68
C GLU A 44 -10.13 -4.03 -13.06
N PHE A 45 -8.99 -4.59 -12.65
CA PHE A 45 -7.87 -3.85 -12.08
C PHE A 45 -6.75 -3.55 -13.09
N GLY A 46 -7.01 -3.81 -14.41
CA GLY A 46 -6.15 -3.39 -15.52
C GLY A 46 -4.98 -4.31 -15.83
N LEU A 47 -5.06 -5.62 -15.45
CA LEU A 47 -4.06 -6.64 -15.76
C LEU A 47 -2.62 -6.18 -15.45
N THR A 48 -2.42 -5.73 -14.23
CA THR A 48 -1.18 -5.05 -13.82
C THR A 48 0.06 -5.95 -13.84
N TYR A 49 -0.08 -7.28 -14.01
CA TYR A 49 1.06 -8.17 -14.30
C TYR A 49 1.79 -7.78 -15.58
N LYS A 50 1.11 -7.18 -16.58
CA LYS A 50 1.75 -6.70 -17.82
C LYS A 50 2.79 -5.61 -17.55
N LYS A 51 2.56 -4.78 -16.51
CA LYS A 51 3.56 -3.79 -16.08
C LYS A 51 4.79 -4.46 -15.49
N ILE A 52 4.62 -5.55 -14.74
CA ILE A 52 5.73 -6.34 -14.17
C ILE A 52 6.59 -6.93 -15.29
N GLU A 53 5.96 -7.51 -16.31
CA GLU A 53 6.65 -8.02 -17.49
C GLU A 53 7.34 -6.91 -18.29
N TYR A 54 6.67 -5.76 -18.49
CA TYR A 54 7.24 -4.58 -19.14
C TYR A 54 8.48 -4.03 -18.42
N ASP A 55 8.51 -4.11 -17.08
CA ASP A 55 9.65 -3.72 -16.26
C ASP A 55 10.82 -4.71 -16.32
N GLY A 56 10.68 -5.79 -17.12
CA GLY A 56 11.71 -6.78 -17.38
C GLY A 56 11.78 -7.93 -16.39
N PHE A 57 10.80 -8.07 -15.50
CA PHE A 57 10.76 -9.21 -14.58
C PHE A 57 10.07 -10.42 -15.19
N LYS A 58 10.73 -11.57 -15.09
CA LYS A 58 10.11 -12.85 -15.40
C LYS A 58 9.16 -13.23 -14.27
N ILE A 59 7.91 -13.48 -14.61
CA ILE A 59 6.92 -14.05 -13.70
C ILE A 59 7.03 -15.58 -13.79
N ASP A 60 7.33 -16.23 -12.68
CA ASP A 60 7.46 -17.70 -12.64
C ASP A 60 6.09 -18.38 -12.56
N HIS A 61 5.13 -17.81 -11.81
CA HIS A 61 3.76 -18.32 -11.75
C HIS A 61 2.72 -17.20 -11.66
N LYS A 62 1.56 -17.43 -12.28
CA LYS A 62 0.36 -16.59 -12.23
C LYS A 62 -0.76 -17.40 -11.57
N ILE A 63 -1.31 -16.89 -10.47
CA ILE A 63 -2.35 -17.55 -9.67
C ILE A 63 -3.63 -16.73 -9.74
N ASP A 64 -4.59 -17.20 -10.53
CA ASP A 64 -5.91 -16.57 -10.65
C ASP A 64 -6.84 -17.10 -9.55
N ASN A 65 -6.91 -16.34 -8.46
CA ASN A 65 -7.63 -16.68 -7.25
C ASN A 65 -8.67 -15.65 -6.83
N LEU A 66 -8.86 -14.57 -7.61
CA LEU A 66 -9.77 -13.48 -7.22
C LEU A 66 -11.22 -13.85 -7.58
N ILE A 67 -12.05 -13.97 -6.54
CA ILE A 67 -13.50 -14.05 -6.69
C ILE A 67 -14.05 -12.63 -6.54
N SER A 68 -14.29 -11.97 -7.68
CA SER A 68 -14.88 -10.63 -7.73
C SER A 68 -16.39 -10.74 -7.53
N SER A 69 -16.85 -10.44 -6.32
CA SER A 69 -18.27 -10.47 -5.96
C SER A 69 -18.51 -9.53 -4.78
N PRO A 70 -19.66 -8.85 -4.71
CA PRO A 70 -20.02 -7.99 -3.57
C PRO A 70 -20.27 -8.77 -2.27
N SER A 71 -20.23 -10.10 -2.32
CA SER A 71 -20.44 -10.95 -1.14
C SER A 71 -19.36 -10.76 -0.11
N ILE A 72 -19.73 -10.68 1.17
CA ILE A 72 -18.83 -10.61 2.30
C ILE A 72 -17.87 -11.82 2.37
N SER A 73 -18.23 -12.95 1.76
CA SER A 73 -17.42 -14.17 1.73
C SER A 73 -16.36 -14.18 0.62
N SER A 74 -16.35 -13.22 -0.30
CA SER A 74 -15.49 -13.23 -1.49
C SER A 74 -14.00 -13.27 -1.15
N ASN A 75 -13.56 -12.41 -0.23
CA ASN A 75 -12.16 -12.36 0.20
C ASN A 75 -11.73 -13.65 0.90
N SER A 76 -12.61 -14.24 1.73
CA SER A 76 -12.32 -15.53 2.40
C SER A 76 -12.20 -16.66 1.38
N LYS A 77 -13.10 -16.72 0.39
CA LYS A 77 -13.03 -17.72 -0.69
C LYS A 77 -11.79 -17.53 -1.56
N SER A 78 -11.47 -16.28 -1.91
CA SER A 78 -10.25 -15.95 -2.67
C SER A 78 -8.98 -16.34 -1.91
N ALA A 79 -8.94 -16.12 -0.58
CA ALA A 79 -7.82 -16.54 0.25
C ALA A 79 -7.70 -18.08 0.31
N GLY A 80 -8.82 -18.81 0.47
CA GLY A 80 -8.81 -20.27 0.45
C GLY A 80 -8.31 -20.83 -0.88
N LEU A 81 -8.79 -20.29 -2.00
CA LEU A 81 -8.33 -20.66 -3.33
C LEU A 81 -6.83 -20.35 -3.52
N ALA A 82 -6.37 -19.19 -3.04
CA ALA A 82 -4.95 -18.84 -3.06
C ALA A 82 -4.09 -19.87 -2.31
N MET A 83 -4.52 -20.35 -1.13
CA MET A 83 -3.79 -21.37 -0.36
C MET A 83 -3.69 -22.68 -1.14
N ILE A 84 -4.76 -23.12 -1.77
CA ILE A 84 -4.77 -24.36 -2.57
C ILE A 84 -3.77 -24.25 -3.71
N LEU A 85 -3.84 -23.19 -4.51
CA LEU A 85 -2.99 -23.00 -5.68
C LEU A 85 -1.52 -22.73 -5.32
N LEU A 86 -1.27 -22.00 -4.23
CA LEU A 86 0.09 -21.68 -3.77
C LEU A 86 0.82 -22.95 -3.27
N SER A 87 0.14 -23.92 -2.70
CA SER A 87 0.78 -25.13 -2.22
C SER A 87 1.55 -25.87 -3.32
N ASP A 88 0.94 -26.03 -4.48
CA ASP A 88 1.58 -26.68 -5.64
C ASP A 88 2.71 -25.83 -6.21
N VAL A 89 2.53 -24.51 -6.27
CA VAL A 89 3.54 -23.58 -6.74
C VAL A 89 4.79 -23.61 -5.84
N LEU A 90 4.60 -23.59 -4.53
CA LEU A 90 5.72 -23.62 -3.57
C LEU A 90 6.46 -24.96 -3.56
N ILE A 91 5.76 -26.09 -3.76
CA ILE A 91 6.37 -27.42 -3.95
C ILE A 91 7.30 -27.40 -5.18
N ASN A 92 6.86 -26.80 -6.28
CA ASN A 92 7.62 -26.76 -7.51
C ASN A 92 8.80 -25.77 -7.45
N LEU A 93 8.62 -24.59 -6.87
CA LEU A 93 9.64 -23.55 -6.77
C LEU A 93 10.71 -23.89 -5.73
N LYS A 94 10.36 -24.56 -4.65
CA LYS A 94 11.23 -24.90 -3.51
C LYS A 94 12.03 -23.68 -3.03
N PRO A 95 11.35 -22.60 -2.60
CA PRO A 95 12.04 -21.39 -2.14
C PRO A 95 12.74 -21.62 -0.81
N ASP A 96 13.84 -20.92 -0.58
CA ASP A 96 14.51 -20.88 0.73
C ASP A 96 13.81 -19.89 1.66
N VAL A 97 13.16 -18.84 1.10
CA VAL A 97 12.42 -17.83 1.85
C VAL A 97 11.28 -17.30 0.98
N VAL A 98 10.11 -17.13 1.57
CA VAL A 98 8.99 -16.38 0.99
C VAL A 98 9.04 -14.94 1.52
N LEU A 99 9.11 -13.95 0.61
CA LEU A 99 9.11 -12.53 0.94
C LEU A 99 7.73 -11.93 0.69
N LEU A 100 7.13 -11.38 1.75
CA LEU A 100 5.77 -10.83 1.77
C LEU A 100 5.79 -9.37 2.24
N VAL A 101 4.79 -8.60 1.81
CA VAL A 101 4.59 -7.21 2.23
C VAL A 101 3.16 -6.97 2.69
N GLY A 102 3.00 -6.24 3.78
CA GLY A 102 1.71 -5.70 4.22
C GLY A 102 0.80 -6.73 4.88
N ASP A 103 -0.47 -6.67 4.53
CA ASP A 103 -1.55 -7.06 5.42
C ASP A 103 -2.85 -7.45 4.69
N ARG A 104 -2.75 -7.79 3.42
CA ARG A 104 -3.93 -8.14 2.63
C ARG A 104 -4.29 -9.62 2.80
N PHE A 105 -5.54 -9.98 2.46
CA PHE A 105 -6.04 -11.35 2.59
C PHE A 105 -5.23 -12.35 1.75
N GLU A 106 -4.77 -11.97 0.57
CA GLU A 106 -3.89 -12.79 -0.26
C GLU A 106 -2.51 -12.98 0.36
N THR A 107 -2.00 -11.97 1.06
CA THR A 107 -0.73 -12.05 1.80
C THR A 107 -0.88 -12.98 3.01
N LEU A 108 -2.03 -12.95 3.69
CA LEU A 108 -2.36 -13.90 4.77
C LEU A 108 -2.40 -15.34 4.25
N ALA A 109 -3.04 -15.56 3.10
CA ALA A 109 -3.10 -16.88 2.46
C ALA A 109 -1.69 -17.40 2.12
N ALA A 110 -0.84 -16.54 1.55
CA ALA A 110 0.54 -16.88 1.23
C ALA A 110 1.38 -17.18 2.48
N ALA A 111 1.22 -16.38 3.55
CA ALA A 111 1.91 -16.60 4.82
C ALA A 111 1.47 -17.92 5.48
N SER A 112 0.15 -18.18 5.51
CA SER A 112 -0.40 -19.41 6.07
C SER A 112 0.08 -20.65 5.31
N CYS A 113 0.08 -20.59 3.98
CA CYS A 113 0.58 -21.66 3.12
C CYS A 113 2.07 -21.93 3.39
N ALA A 114 2.92 -20.90 3.37
CA ALA A 114 4.36 -21.02 3.61
C ALA A 114 4.66 -21.58 5.01
N MET A 115 3.95 -21.07 6.04
CA MET A 115 4.11 -21.54 7.42
C MET A 115 3.77 -23.03 7.55
N LEU A 116 2.62 -23.47 7.01
CA LEU A 116 2.20 -24.87 7.06
C LEU A 116 3.13 -25.82 6.29
N MET A 117 3.80 -25.31 5.27
CA MET A 117 4.81 -26.03 4.48
C MET A 117 6.23 -25.92 5.07
N ASN A 118 6.36 -25.33 6.25
CA ASN A 118 7.65 -25.13 6.93
C ASN A 118 8.68 -24.34 6.09
N ILE A 119 8.20 -23.34 5.34
CA ILE A 119 9.04 -22.42 4.54
C ILE A 119 9.18 -21.10 5.31
N PRO A 120 10.42 -20.62 5.55
CA PRO A 120 10.64 -19.36 6.26
C PRO A 120 10.03 -18.16 5.54
N ILE A 121 9.47 -17.22 6.31
CA ILE A 121 8.82 -16.02 5.79
C ILE A 121 9.62 -14.79 6.24
N ALA A 122 9.87 -13.88 5.29
CA ALA A 122 10.35 -12.53 5.53
C ALA A 122 9.19 -11.55 5.32
N HIS A 123 8.86 -10.75 6.33
CA HIS A 123 7.71 -9.84 6.32
C HIS A 123 8.13 -8.38 6.35
N ILE A 124 7.68 -7.61 5.36
CA ILE A 124 7.87 -6.16 5.27
C ILE A 124 6.60 -5.44 5.77
N HIS A 125 6.74 -4.33 6.48
CA HIS A 125 5.67 -3.54 7.08
C HIS A 125 4.92 -4.21 8.24
N GLY A 126 5.57 -5.15 8.94
CA GLY A 126 5.06 -5.67 10.21
C GLY A 126 5.03 -4.61 11.31
N GLY A 127 4.14 -4.80 12.32
CA GLY A 127 4.05 -3.96 13.51
C GLY A 127 3.31 -2.62 13.33
N GLU A 128 2.85 -2.27 12.13
CA GLU A 128 2.01 -1.09 11.91
C GLU A 128 0.61 -1.29 12.49
N ILE A 129 -0.10 -0.21 12.81
CA ILE A 129 -1.48 -0.22 13.32
C ILE A 129 -2.43 0.41 12.32
N THR A 130 -3.60 -0.20 12.17
CA THR A 130 -4.73 0.33 11.39
C THR A 130 -6.04 -0.12 12.03
N GLU A 131 -6.38 0.46 13.20
CA GLU A 131 -7.50 0.02 14.05
C GLU A 131 -8.85 -0.01 13.35
N GLY A 132 -9.05 0.80 12.31
CA GLY A 132 -10.29 0.86 11.52
C GLY A 132 -10.38 -0.19 10.39
N SER A 133 -9.41 -1.13 10.30
CA SER A 133 -9.35 -2.12 9.23
C SER A 133 -9.10 -3.53 9.76
N VAL A 134 -9.67 -4.52 9.08
CA VAL A 134 -9.37 -5.94 9.31
C VAL A 134 -7.89 -6.25 9.05
N ASP A 135 -7.23 -5.45 8.20
CA ASP A 135 -5.82 -5.55 7.85
C ASP A 135 -4.91 -5.52 9.08
N ASP A 136 -5.33 -4.84 10.16
CA ASP A 136 -4.58 -4.79 11.41
C ASP A 136 -4.32 -6.19 11.98
N LYS A 137 -5.39 -6.97 12.10
CA LYS A 137 -5.33 -8.35 12.59
C LYS A 137 -4.54 -9.26 11.64
N VAL A 138 -4.76 -9.09 10.34
CA VAL A 138 -4.04 -9.82 9.30
C VAL A 138 -2.54 -9.57 9.40
N ARG A 139 -2.12 -8.30 9.50
CA ARG A 139 -0.71 -7.90 9.61
C ARG A 139 -0.03 -8.54 10.81
N HIS A 140 -0.67 -8.49 11.96
CA HIS A 140 -0.11 -9.07 13.19
C HIS A 140 -0.06 -10.60 13.12
N SER A 141 -1.02 -11.25 12.48
CA SER A 141 -0.99 -12.71 12.24
C SER A 141 0.18 -13.08 11.31
N ILE A 142 0.39 -12.35 10.22
CA ILE A 142 1.53 -12.57 9.31
C ILE A 142 2.85 -12.34 10.05
N THR A 143 2.95 -11.31 10.89
CA THR A 143 4.12 -11.07 11.73
C THR A 143 4.43 -12.30 12.60
N LYS A 144 3.43 -12.87 13.26
CA LYS A 144 3.65 -14.08 14.10
C LYS A 144 4.05 -15.32 13.30
N MET A 145 3.64 -15.45 12.06
CA MET A 145 4.06 -16.54 11.16
C MET A 145 5.46 -16.34 10.58
N SER A 146 6.01 -15.13 10.62
CA SER A 146 7.25 -14.76 9.94
C SER A 146 8.49 -15.00 10.78
N SER A 147 9.61 -15.31 10.13
CA SER A 147 10.90 -15.60 10.74
C SER A 147 11.85 -14.40 10.81
N ILE A 148 11.69 -13.43 9.89
CA ILE A 148 12.46 -12.18 9.86
C ILE A 148 11.54 -11.02 9.48
N HIS A 149 11.76 -9.86 10.07
CA HIS A 149 10.84 -8.73 10.00
C HIS A 149 11.56 -7.46 9.55
N PHE A 150 11.00 -6.77 8.58
CA PHE A 150 11.47 -5.48 8.07
C PHE A 150 10.43 -4.40 8.36
N THR A 151 10.66 -3.63 9.41
CA THR A 151 9.72 -2.61 9.87
C THR A 151 10.03 -1.25 9.28
N SER A 152 9.01 -0.42 9.13
CA SER A 152 9.15 0.90 8.50
C SER A 152 9.61 2.00 9.46
N THR A 153 9.52 1.76 10.78
CA THR A 153 10.00 2.69 11.83
C THR A 153 10.51 1.91 13.05
N GLU A 154 11.31 2.57 13.91
CA GLU A 154 11.77 1.97 15.18
C GLU A 154 10.61 1.67 16.14
N ALA A 155 9.57 2.49 16.15
CA ALA A 155 8.40 2.22 16.99
C ALA A 155 7.68 0.93 16.58
N TYR A 156 7.61 0.64 15.29
CA TYR A 156 7.05 -0.62 14.79
C TYR A 156 7.98 -1.81 15.04
N LYS A 157 9.30 -1.61 14.99
CA LYS A 157 10.28 -2.61 15.42
C LYS A 157 10.03 -3.01 16.88
N ASN A 158 9.92 -2.03 17.77
CA ASN A 158 9.65 -2.29 19.18
C ASN A 158 8.32 -3.05 19.39
N ARG A 159 7.29 -2.73 18.61
CA ARG A 159 6.02 -3.45 18.67
C ARG A 159 6.14 -4.91 18.21
N VAL A 160 6.89 -5.17 17.14
CA VAL A 160 7.15 -6.55 16.69
C VAL A 160 7.91 -7.33 17.76
N ILE A 161 8.89 -6.72 18.42
CA ILE A 161 9.60 -7.32 19.57
C ILE A 161 8.62 -7.58 20.72
N GLN A 162 7.75 -6.62 21.03
CA GLN A 162 6.71 -6.80 22.06
C GLN A 162 5.75 -7.94 21.76
N MET A 163 5.56 -8.30 20.50
CA MET A 163 4.78 -9.48 20.08
C MET A 163 5.54 -10.79 20.30
N GLY A 164 6.72 -10.79 20.90
CA GLY A 164 7.54 -11.97 21.21
C GLY A 164 8.44 -12.40 20.06
N GLU A 165 8.82 -11.48 19.16
CA GLU A 165 9.80 -11.74 18.11
C GLU A 165 11.23 -11.38 18.59
N ASP A 166 12.22 -12.24 18.30
CA ASP A 166 13.61 -11.99 18.70
C ASP A 166 14.14 -10.69 18.07
N PRO A 167 14.66 -9.72 18.85
CA PRO A 167 15.21 -8.48 18.36
C PRO A 167 16.25 -8.61 17.24
N LYS A 168 16.98 -9.73 17.21
CA LYS A 168 17.97 -10.05 16.16
C LYS A 168 17.35 -10.20 14.78
N ASN A 169 16.08 -10.62 14.73
CA ASN A 169 15.33 -10.86 13.51
C ASN A 169 14.38 -9.70 13.15
N VAL A 170 14.40 -8.60 13.91
CA VAL A 170 13.55 -7.42 13.67
C VAL A 170 14.41 -6.23 13.26
N ILE A 171 14.35 -5.87 12.00
CA ILE A 171 15.20 -4.86 11.37
C ILE A 171 14.35 -3.64 10.97
N CYS A 172 14.70 -2.45 11.45
CA CYS A 172 14.11 -1.21 10.95
C CYS A 172 14.75 -0.86 9.59
N SER A 173 14.04 -1.15 8.51
CA SER A 173 14.51 -0.88 7.14
C SER A 173 14.03 0.46 6.58
N GLY A 174 13.06 1.10 7.21
CA GLY A 174 12.28 2.17 6.56
C GLY A 174 11.26 1.59 5.57
N ALA A 175 10.49 2.47 4.93
CA ALA A 175 9.49 2.07 3.94
C ALA A 175 10.11 2.02 2.53
N PRO A 176 10.13 0.85 1.84
CA PRO A 176 10.71 0.75 0.49
C PRO A 176 10.01 1.64 -0.55
N ALA A 177 8.73 1.98 -0.34
CA ALA A 177 8.01 2.92 -1.20
C ALA A 177 8.71 4.28 -1.30
N ILE A 178 9.38 4.73 -0.23
CA ILE A 178 10.12 6.00 -0.22
C ILE A 178 11.31 5.95 -1.20
N GLU A 179 12.03 4.84 -1.23
CA GLU A 179 13.12 4.64 -2.19
C GLU A 179 12.59 4.66 -3.64
N SER A 180 11.41 4.10 -3.89
CA SER A 180 10.75 4.18 -5.20
C SER A 180 10.45 5.63 -5.59
N ILE A 181 9.96 6.46 -4.65
CA ILE A 181 9.71 7.89 -4.87
C ILE A 181 10.99 8.63 -5.24
N LEU A 182 12.08 8.41 -4.50
CA LEU A 182 13.37 9.06 -4.75
C LEU A 182 13.94 8.73 -6.13
N ASN A 183 13.65 7.54 -6.65
CA ASN A 183 14.10 7.07 -7.96
C ASN A 183 13.08 7.36 -9.09
N THR A 184 11.92 7.94 -8.78
CA THR A 184 10.87 8.23 -9.76
C THR A 184 11.30 9.35 -10.71
N LYS A 185 11.19 9.12 -12.01
CA LYS A 185 11.27 10.16 -13.03
C LYS A 185 9.92 10.88 -13.11
N PHE A 186 9.83 12.04 -12.44
CA PHE A 186 8.58 12.78 -12.39
C PHE A 186 8.15 13.27 -13.77
N ILE A 187 6.87 13.11 -14.04
CA ILE A 187 6.23 13.47 -15.30
C ILE A 187 5.72 14.91 -15.19
N SER A 188 5.98 15.71 -16.22
CA SER A 188 5.54 17.11 -16.23
C SER A 188 4.02 17.22 -16.29
N LYS A 189 3.48 18.31 -15.71
CA LYS A 189 2.04 18.64 -15.73
C LYS A 189 1.46 18.53 -17.13
N LYS A 190 2.13 19.08 -18.14
CA LYS A 190 1.69 19.07 -19.56
C LYS A 190 1.53 17.64 -20.12
N ILE A 191 2.45 16.73 -19.79
CA ILE A 191 2.36 15.32 -20.23
C ILE A 191 1.22 14.60 -19.51
N ILE A 192 1.04 14.88 -18.21
CA ILE A 192 -0.08 14.32 -17.44
C ILE A 192 -1.41 14.76 -18.03
N GLU A 193 -1.60 16.08 -18.25
CA GLU A 193 -2.81 16.66 -18.85
C GLU A 193 -3.14 16.03 -20.21
N LYS A 194 -2.11 15.85 -21.06
CA LYS A 194 -2.28 15.15 -22.36
C LYS A 194 -2.73 13.72 -22.19
N LYS A 195 -2.16 12.99 -21.21
CA LYS A 195 -2.47 11.57 -20.97
C LYS A 195 -3.89 11.38 -20.46
N ILE A 196 -4.37 12.27 -19.57
CA ILE A 196 -5.69 12.16 -18.96
C ILE A 196 -6.77 12.95 -19.73
N SER A 197 -6.39 13.71 -20.75
CA SER A 197 -7.27 14.60 -21.53
C SER A 197 -8.07 15.57 -20.65
N TRP A 198 -7.45 16.04 -19.55
CA TRP A 198 -8.05 16.97 -18.62
C TRP A 198 -7.03 18.00 -18.14
N LYS A 199 -7.45 19.27 -18.04
CA LYS A 199 -6.59 20.39 -17.62
C LYS A 199 -6.55 20.46 -16.10
N ILE A 200 -5.36 20.31 -15.55
CA ILE A 200 -5.14 20.38 -14.10
C ILE A 200 -5.15 21.83 -13.66
N ASN A 201 -6.05 22.20 -12.76
CA ASN A 201 -6.13 23.52 -12.18
C ASN A 201 -4.89 23.84 -11.31
N ASN A 202 -4.59 25.13 -11.12
CA ASN A 202 -3.43 25.54 -10.32
C ASN A 202 -3.56 25.14 -8.84
N GLN A 203 -4.78 25.07 -8.34
CA GLN A 203 -5.06 24.60 -6.99
C GLN A 203 -5.97 23.38 -7.04
N PHE A 204 -5.41 22.24 -6.68
CA PHE A 204 -6.16 20.97 -6.65
C PHE A 204 -5.73 20.04 -5.52
N ALA A 205 -6.62 19.17 -5.13
CA ALA A 205 -6.36 18.08 -4.21
C ALA A 205 -6.30 16.74 -4.95
N LEU A 206 -5.46 15.82 -4.47
CA LEU A 206 -5.51 14.41 -4.82
C LEU A 206 -6.30 13.68 -3.75
N PHE A 207 -7.36 12.98 -4.18
CA PHE A 207 -8.28 12.28 -3.27
C PHE A 207 -8.21 10.77 -3.49
N THR A 208 -7.97 10.03 -2.40
CA THR A 208 -7.99 8.57 -2.39
C THR A 208 -8.72 8.07 -1.14
N TYR A 209 -9.86 7.41 -1.33
CA TYR A 209 -10.68 6.90 -0.23
C TYR A 209 -11.01 5.42 -0.43
N HIS A 210 -10.80 4.63 0.61
CA HIS A 210 -11.04 3.20 0.64
C HIS A 210 -12.11 2.86 1.68
N PRO A 211 -12.81 1.71 1.55
CA PRO A 211 -13.78 1.28 2.54
C PRO A 211 -13.16 1.12 3.93
N GLU A 212 -13.93 1.44 4.96
CA GLU A 212 -13.66 1.00 6.32
C GLU A 212 -14.23 -0.42 6.47
N THR A 213 -13.36 -1.42 6.58
CA THR A 213 -13.76 -2.83 6.54
C THR A 213 -14.39 -3.33 7.83
N ILE A 214 -14.22 -2.60 8.95
CA ILE A 214 -14.85 -2.95 10.23
C ILE A 214 -16.33 -2.52 10.26
N ASN A 215 -16.68 -1.39 9.61
CA ASN A 215 -18.05 -0.88 9.53
C ASN A 215 -18.48 -0.67 8.06
N PRO A 216 -18.61 -1.72 7.27
CA PRO A 216 -18.86 -1.59 5.83
C PRO A 216 -20.20 -0.91 5.49
N GLN A 217 -21.21 -1.02 6.35
CA GLN A 217 -22.54 -0.41 6.15
C GLN A 217 -22.51 1.13 6.13
N SER A 218 -21.49 1.75 6.72
CA SER A 218 -21.35 3.21 6.76
C SER A 218 -20.71 3.80 5.51
N ASN A 219 -20.04 3.00 4.68
CA ASN A 219 -19.18 3.47 3.57
C ASN A 219 -19.95 4.32 2.56
N LYS A 220 -21.15 3.88 2.16
CA LYS A 220 -22.03 4.64 1.26
C LYS A 220 -22.36 6.02 1.81
N ASN A 221 -22.88 6.06 3.03
CA ASN A 221 -23.27 7.32 3.65
C ASN A 221 -22.07 8.24 3.89
N ASN A 222 -20.93 7.65 4.22
CA ASN A 222 -19.69 8.40 4.45
C ASN A 222 -19.20 9.04 3.16
N ILE A 223 -19.11 8.31 2.05
CA ILE A 223 -18.64 8.89 0.79
C ILE A 223 -19.58 10.00 0.29
N ILE A 224 -20.89 9.84 0.39
CA ILE A 224 -21.87 10.88 0.01
C ILE A 224 -21.62 12.15 0.83
N LYS A 225 -21.52 12.05 2.17
CA LYS A 225 -21.25 13.19 3.04
C LYS A 225 -19.91 13.85 2.74
N ILE A 226 -18.86 13.06 2.48
CA ILE A 226 -17.53 13.59 2.11
C ILE A 226 -17.64 14.40 0.81
N LEU A 227 -18.31 13.90 -0.19
CA LEU A 227 -18.51 14.60 -1.47
C LEU A 227 -19.32 15.89 -1.31
N ASP A 228 -20.34 15.91 -0.44
CA ASP A 228 -21.09 17.13 -0.09
C ASP A 228 -20.20 18.18 0.57
N HIS A 229 -19.24 17.78 1.42
CA HIS A 229 -18.24 18.69 1.97
C HIS A 229 -17.28 19.21 0.90
N ILE A 230 -16.79 18.35 0.01
CA ILE A 230 -15.89 18.75 -1.10
C ILE A 230 -16.59 19.74 -2.02
N LYS A 231 -17.86 19.53 -2.34
CA LYS A 231 -18.66 20.44 -3.15
C LYS A 231 -18.69 21.88 -2.61
N LYS A 232 -18.68 22.05 -1.29
CA LYS A 232 -18.69 23.35 -0.61
C LYS A 232 -17.33 24.08 -0.65
N THR A 233 -16.25 23.42 -1.05
CA THR A 233 -14.94 24.05 -1.22
C THR A 233 -14.79 24.61 -2.62
N SER A 234 -13.80 25.46 -2.88
CA SER A 234 -13.45 25.95 -4.23
C SER A 234 -12.36 25.10 -4.91
N ILE A 235 -11.80 24.10 -4.22
CA ILE A 235 -10.68 23.32 -4.72
C ILE A 235 -11.12 22.34 -5.81
N SER A 236 -10.32 22.18 -6.85
CA SER A 236 -10.47 21.12 -7.84
C SER A 236 -9.95 19.80 -7.27
N VAL A 237 -10.51 18.67 -7.69
CA VAL A 237 -10.10 17.38 -7.12
C VAL A 237 -9.88 16.33 -8.22
N ILE A 238 -8.74 15.67 -8.12
CA ILE A 238 -8.46 14.44 -8.85
C ILE A 238 -8.77 13.27 -7.91
N PHE A 239 -9.79 12.50 -8.23
CA PHE A 239 -10.20 11.31 -7.52
C PHE A 239 -9.51 10.08 -8.10
N THR A 240 -8.99 9.21 -7.25
CA THR A 240 -8.49 7.90 -7.65
C THR A 240 -9.45 6.80 -7.24
N SER A 241 -9.40 5.68 -7.95
CA SER A 241 -10.20 4.50 -7.62
C SER A 241 -9.91 3.97 -6.20
N SER A 242 -10.94 3.49 -5.55
CA SER A 242 -10.80 2.68 -4.35
C SER A 242 -10.16 1.32 -4.67
N ASN A 243 -9.69 0.62 -3.65
CA ASN A 243 -9.19 -0.75 -3.77
C ASN A 243 -10.35 -1.78 -3.89
N CYS A 244 -10.01 -3.07 -4.03
CA CYS A 244 -10.97 -4.17 -4.16
C CYS A 244 -11.61 -4.63 -2.84
N ASP A 245 -11.40 -3.92 -1.73
CA ASP A 245 -12.04 -4.26 -0.47
C ASP A 245 -13.57 -4.11 -0.59
N THR A 246 -14.31 -4.92 0.17
CA THR A 246 -15.78 -4.91 0.15
C THR A 246 -16.33 -3.50 0.33
N GLY A 247 -17.12 -3.01 -0.63
CA GLY A 247 -17.65 -1.64 -0.68
C GLY A 247 -16.83 -0.68 -1.54
N GLY A 248 -15.70 -1.10 -2.12
CA GLY A 248 -14.88 -0.28 -3.01
C GLY A 248 -15.63 0.13 -4.27
N ASP A 249 -16.40 -0.77 -4.87
CA ASP A 249 -17.19 -0.51 -6.09
C ASP A 249 -18.29 0.52 -5.85
N GLU A 250 -18.93 0.48 -4.70
CA GLU A 250 -19.94 1.47 -4.33
C GLU A 250 -19.32 2.86 -4.17
N ILE A 251 -18.15 2.95 -3.55
CA ILE A 251 -17.39 4.21 -3.47
C ILE A 251 -17.05 4.70 -4.88
N ASN A 252 -16.50 3.85 -5.75
CA ASN A 252 -16.12 4.19 -7.11
C ASN A 252 -17.34 4.67 -7.93
N TYR A 253 -18.49 4.03 -7.76
CA TYR A 253 -19.74 4.46 -8.38
C TYR A 253 -20.11 5.89 -7.98
N HIS A 254 -20.11 6.20 -6.69
CA HIS A 254 -20.45 7.55 -6.20
C HIS A 254 -19.44 8.61 -6.64
N LEU A 255 -18.15 8.27 -6.71
CA LEU A 255 -17.11 9.16 -7.23
C LEU A 255 -17.36 9.50 -8.71
N LYS A 256 -17.62 8.49 -9.55
CA LYS A 256 -17.92 8.67 -10.99
C LYS A 256 -19.15 9.54 -11.20
N GLN A 257 -20.23 9.29 -10.44
CA GLN A 257 -21.46 10.10 -10.48
C GLN A 257 -21.24 11.56 -10.01
N PHE A 258 -20.34 11.76 -9.06
CA PHE A 258 -20.03 13.10 -8.59
C PHE A 258 -19.22 13.90 -9.62
N VAL A 259 -18.21 13.28 -10.21
CA VAL A 259 -17.36 13.88 -11.25
C VAL A 259 -18.16 14.29 -12.49
N SER A 260 -19.13 13.49 -12.91
CA SER A 260 -19.96 13.79 -14.08
C SER A 260 -20.80 15.07 -13.95
N LYS A 261 -21.05 15.56 -12.72
CA LYS A 261 -21.81 16.78 -12.46
C LYS A 261 -21.01 18.07 -12.69
N ASP A 262 -19.69 18.02 -12.57
CA ASP A 262 -18.80 19.16 -12.81
C ASP A 262 -17.44 18.67 -13.32
N PRO A 263 -17.35 18.23 -14.59
CA PRO A 263 -16.14 17.64 -15.16
C PRO A 263 -15.00 18.66 -15.36
N ASN A 264 -15.26 19.97 -15.27
CA ASN A 264 -14.23 21.01 -15.33
C ASN A 264 -13.46 21.11 -14.01
N ARG A 265 -14.08 20.77 -12.91
CA ARG A 265 -13.53 20.90 -11.57
C ARG A 265 -13.07 19.56 -10.99
N TYR A 266 -13.68 18.47 -11.40
CA TYR A 266 -13.44 17.13 -10.86
C TYR A 266 -13.02 16.16 -11.95
N PHE A 267 -12.09 15.30 -11.62
CA PHE A 267 -11.63 14.26 -12.52
C PHE A 267 -11.48 12.93 -11.78
N TYR A 268 -11.87 11.84 -12.42
CA TYR A 268 -11.74 10.48 -11.86
C TYR A 268 -10.73 9.66 -12.65
N ILE A 269 -9.84 8.99 -11.94
CA ILE A 269 -8.79 8.14 -12.51
C ILE A 269 -8.86 6.75 -11.91
N GLU A 270 -9.07 5.74 -12.73
CA GLU A 270 -9.01 4.35 -12.29
C GLU A 270 -7.59 3.90 -11.99
N ASN A 271 -6.71 4.09 -12.94
CA ASN A 271 -5.31 3.65 -12.84
C ASN A 271 -4.40 4.46 -13.75
N LEU A 272 -3.41 5.10 -13.19
CA LEU A 272 -2.37 5.81 -13.95
C LEU A 272 -0.99 5.17 -13.85
N GLY A 273 -0.81 4.21 -12.94
CA GLY A 273 0.52 3.73 -12.59
C GLY A 273 1.24 4.64 -11.58
N GLN A 274 2.31 4.12 -11.01
CA GLN A 274 3.02 4.72 -9.87
C GLN A 274 3.66 6.06 -10.22
N ASP A 275 4.32 6.16 -11.39
CA ASP A 275 5.05 7.37 -11.79
C ASP A 275 4.09 8.56 -11.97
N TYR A 276 2.94 8.34 -12.59
CA TYR A 276 1.89 9.36 -12.72
C TYR A 276 1.27 9.72 -11.37
N TYR A 277 1.00 8.72 -10.52
CA TYR A 277 0.44 8.95 -9.20
C TYR A 277 1.35 9.83 -8.33
N PHE A 278 2.64 9.52 -8.26
CA PHE A 278 3.60 10.32 -7.52
C PHE A 278 3.81 11.70 -8.14
N SER A 279 3.76 11.79 -9.47
CA SER A 279 3.86 13.08 -10.15
C SER A 279 2.66 13.98 -9.85
N ILE A 280 1.44 13.43 -9.82
CA ILE A 280 0.23 14.15 -9.43
C ILE A 280 0.28 14.53 -7.95
N MET A 281 0.71 13.62 -7.06
CA MET A 281 0.88 13.92 -5.64
C MET A 281 1.87 15.06 -5.41
N LYS A 282 2.98 15.08 -6.15
CA LYS A 282 3.97 16.16 -6.12
C LYS A 282 3.38 17.51 -6.57
N LEU A 283 2.48 17.51 -7.55
CA LEU A 283 1.83 18.73 -8.06
C LEU A 283 0.66 19.19 -7.19
N ALA A 284 -0.01 18.28 -6.49
CA ALA A 284 -1.16 18.59 -5.65
C ALA A 284 -0.82 19.59 -4.53
N ASN A 285 -1.79 20.42 -4.16
CA ASN A 285 -1.69 21.34 -3.03
C ASN A 285 -2.08 20.67 -1.72
N LEU A 286 -2.91 19.62 -1.81
CA LEU A 286 -3.48 18.93 -0.67
C LEU A 286 -3.74 17.46 -1.04
N ILE A 287 -3.50 16.56 -0.10
CA ILE A 287 -3.91 15.16 -0.19
C ILE A 287 -5.09 14.93 0.75
N ILE A 288 -6.15 14.31 0.26
CA ILE A 288 -7.38 14.06 1.04
C ILE A 288 -7.75 12.57 0.94
N GLY A 289 -8.23 12.00 2.03
CA GLY A 289 -8.78 10.64 2.04
C GLY A 289 -8.32 9.81 3.21
N ASN A 290 -8.28 8.49 3.04
CA ASN A 290 -7.88 7.55 4.08
C ASN A 290 -6.88 6.49 3.58
N SER A 291 -6.19 6.79 2.49
CA SER A 291 -5.13 5.91 1.96
C SER A 291 -3.86 6.00 2.82
N SER A 292 -3.17 4.86 2.99
CA SER A 292 -1.84 4.82 3.61
C SER A 292 -0.81 5.68 2.88
N SER A 293 -1.00 5.89 1.58
CA SER A 293 -0.16 6.74 0.75
C SER A 293 -0.11 8.20 1.26
N GLY A 294 -1.23 8.73 1.76
CA GLY A 294 -1.27 10.02 2.44
C GLY A 294 -0.40 10.07 3.69
N ILE A 295 -0.30 8.97 4.41
CA ILE A 295 0.48 8.89 5.65
C ILE A 295 1.98 8.68 5.36
N ILE A 296 2.31 7.73 4.48
CA ILE A 296 3.68 7.25 4.27
C ILE A 296 4.42 8.11 3.22
N GLU A 297 3.76 8.41 2.11
CA GLU A 297 4.39 8.92 0.89
C GLU A 297 4.27 10.43 0.73
N ALA A 298 3.14 11.04 1.12
CA ALA A 298 2.87 12.46 0.91
C ALA A 298 3.90 13.39 1.59
N ALA A 299 4.47 12.97 2.73
CA ALA A 299 5.52 13.71 3.43
C ALA A 299 6.80 13.87 2.60
N CYS A 300 7.10 12.95 1.66
CA CYS A 300 8.22 13.08 0.71
C CYS A 300 8.09 14.29 -0.22
N PHE A 301 6.87 14.76 -0.40
CA PHE A 301 6.56 15.92 -1.23
C PHE A 301 6.19 17.15 -0.41
N HIS A 302 6.37 17.08 0.92
CA HIS A 302 6.02 18.14 1.86
C HIS A 302 4.55 18.59 1.72
N LYS A 303 3.64 17.64 1.43
CA LYS A 303 2.23 17.97 1.21
C LYS A 303 1.42 17.89 2.48
N PRO A 304 0.53 18.87 2.72
CA PRO A 304 -0.52 18.75 3.72
C PRO A 304 -1.42 17.56 3.39
N VAL A 305 -1.89 16.87 4.43
CA VAL A 305 -2.78 15.71 4.31
C VAL A 305 -3.98 15.89 5.23
N VAL A 306 -5.18 15.65 4.73
CA VAL A 306 -6.40 15.50 5.52
C VAL A 306 -6.79 14.03 5.50
N ASN A 307 -6.52 13.35 6.62
CA ASN A 307 -6.86 11.93 6.80
C ASN A 307 -8.26 11.81 7.40
N ILE A 308 -9.19 11.18 6.66
CA ILE A 308 -10.61 11.11 7.02
C ILE A 308 -10.94 9.77 7.65
N GLY A 309 -11.63 9.83 8.81
CA GLY A 309 -12.16 8.63 9.46
C GLY A 309 -11.12 7.81 10.21
N ASN A 310 -11.46 6.54 10.46
CA ASN A 310 -10.70 5.69 11.39
C ASN A 310 -9.83 4.63 10.69
N ARG A 311 -9.85 4.53 9.35
CA ARG A 311 -9.13 3.48 8.66
C ARG A 311 -7.63 3.45 8.99
N GLN A 312 -7.01 4.63 9.17
CA GLN A 312 -5.60 4.78 9.53
C GLN A 312 -5.38 5.06 11.02
N LYS A 313 -6.40 4.92 11.86
CA LYS A 313 -6.28 5.18 13.30
C LYS A 313 -5.21 4.28 13.92
N GLY A 314 -4.39 4.85 14.80
CA GLY A 314 -3.25 4.18 15.43
C GLY A 314 -1.97 4.15 14.58
N ARG A 315 -2.04 4.45 13.27
CA ARG A 315 -0.84 4.54 12.43
C ARG A 315 -0.04 5.80 12.78
N ILE A 316 1.26 5.63 12.97
CA ILE A 316 2.18 6.76 13.19
C ILE A 316 2.22 7.60 11.92
N HIS A 317 2.14 8.93 12.08
CA HIS A 317 2.19 9.86 10.96
C HIS A 317 2.99 11.12 11.29
N GLY A 318 3.46 11.79 10.26
CA GLY A 318 4.12 13.09 10.39
C GLY A 318 3.14 14.22 10.74
N GLU A 319 3.66 15.34 11.18
CA GLU A 319 2.87 16.55 11.52
C GLU A 319 2.19 17.20 10.30
N ASN A 320 2.51 16.75 9.08
CA ASN A 320 1.82 17.15 7.86
C ASN A 320 0.39 16.55 7.74
N VAL A 321 0.01 15.64 8.64
CA VAL A 321 -1.28 14.95 8.59
C VAL A 321 -2.24 15.54 9.62
N ILE A 322 -3.41 15.96 9.15
CA ILE A 322 -4.55 16.38 9.99
C ILE A 322 -5.57 15.25 9.98
N ASN A 323 -5.73 14.55 11.09
CA ASN A 323 -6.81 13.57 11.26
C ASN A 323 -8.13 14.31 11.49
N CYS A 324 -9.18 13.90 10.77
CA CYS A 324 -10.50 14.48 10.96
C CYS A 324 -11.62 13.46 10.80
N ASN A 325 -12.74 13.73 11.45
CA ASN A 325 -14.03 13.12 11.15
C ASN A 325 -14.77 13.93 10.06
N ILE A 326 -15.76 13.32 9.42
CA ILE A 326 -16.49 13.92 8.30
C ILE A 326 -17.09 15.29 8.62
N PRO A 327 -17.76 15.53 9.80
CA PRO A 327 -18.32 16.85 10.12
C PRO A 327 -17.29 17.99 10.13
N ASN A 328 -16.04 17.70 10.44
CA ASN A 328 -14.95 18.69 10.51
C ASN A 328 -14.14 18.83 9.22
N LEU A 329 -14.53 18.15 8.13
CA LEU A 329 -13.74 18.06 6.92
C LEU A 329 -13.42 19.44 6.31
N ASN A 330 -14.39 20.34 6.19
CA ASN A 330 -14.15 21.67 5.62
C ASN A 330 -13.17 22.50 6.46
N LYS A 331 -13.30 22.44 7.79
CA LYS A 331 -12.36 23.12 8.71
C LYS A 331 -10.95 22.55 8.55
N SER A 332 -10.82 21.24 8.41
CA SER A 332 -9.53 20.57 8.22
C SER A 332 -8.91 20.90 6.86
N ILE A 333 -9.71 20.97 5.80
CA ILE A 333 -9.25 21.42 4.47
C ILE A 333 -8.75 22.86 4.52
N SER A 334 -9.50 23.78 5.13
CA SER A 334 -9.10 25.18 5.25
C SER A 334 -7.79 25.33 6.04
N ARG A 335 -7.65 24.58 7.16
CA ARG A 335 -6.39 24.55 7.92
C ARG A 335 -5.23 24.00 7.10
N ALA A 336 -5.43 22.90 6.38
CA ALA A 336 -4.40 22.26 5.56
C ALA A 336 -3.90 23.17 4.43
N LEU A 337 -4.74 24.05 3.91
CA LEU A 337 -4.41 25.01 2.86
C LEU A 337 -3.90 26.35 3.39
N SER A 338 -3.88 26.57 4.71
CA SER A 338 -3.34 27.81 5.29
C SER A 338 -1.84 27.93 5.02
N LEU A 339 -1.37 29.17 4.81
CA LEU A 339 0.05 29.45 4.56
C LEU A 339 0.95 28.92 5.66
N ASP A 340 0.52 29.07 6.92
CA ASP A 340 1.28 28.60 8.08
C ASP A 340 1.46 27.10 8.06
N PHE A 341 0.38 26.35 7.82
CA PHE A 341 0.46 24.88 7.78
C PHE A 341 1.24 24.38 6.57
N VAL A 342 1.07 24.98 5.41
CA VAL A 342 1.86 24.64 4.21
C VAL A 342 3.34 24.93 4.44
N ASN A 343 3.70 26.07 5.06
CA ASN A 343 5.09 26.38 5.38
C ASN A 343 5.67 25.48 6.48
N HIS A 344 4.85 25.05 7.44
CA HIS A 344 5.22 24.03 8.41
C HIS A 344 5.56 22.71 7.71
N CYS A 345 4.69 22.21 6.82
CA CYS A 345 4.93 20.98 6.08
C CYS A 345 6.25 20.96 5.29
N LYS A 346 6.68 22.13 4.74
CA LYS A 346 7.94 22.23 3.99
C LYS A 346 9.19 21.97 4.84
N LYS A 347 9.10 22.10 6.16
CA LYS A 347 10.21 21.91 7.11
C LYS A 347 10.28 20.50 7.66
N LEU A 348 9.25 19.68 7.44
CA LEU A 348 9.16 18.34 8.02
C LEU A 348 9.98 17.32 7.23
N ASN A 349 10.55 16.37 7.97
CA ASN A 349 11.13 15.16 7.42
C ASN A 349 10.09 14.03 7.42
N ASN A 350 10.18 13.13 6.45
CA ASN A 350 9.35 11.94 6.43
C ASN A 350 9.86 10.93 7.47
N ILE A 351 9.02 10.56 8.43
CA ILE A 351 9.36 9.62 9.52
C ILE A 351 9.61 8.18 9.03
N TYR A 352 9.11 7.85 7.84
CA TYR A 352 9.31 6.56 7.19
C TYR A 352 10.56 6.52 6.29
N TYR A 353 11.30 7.65 6.24
CA TYR A 353 12.40 7.82 5.31
C TYR A 353 13.58 6.93 5.64
N ASN A 354 13.98 6.13 4.67
CA ASN A 354 15.29 5.51 4.58
C ASN A 354 15.64 5.33 3.09
N LYS A 355 16.68 6.02 2.63
CA LYS A 355 17.09 5.96 1.22
C LYS A 355 17.67 4.61 0.80
N ASN A 356 18.03 3.76 1.75
CA ASN A 356 18.70 2.47 1.53
C ASN A 356 17.81 1.30 1.99
N SER A 357 16.49 1.47 2.02
CA SER A 357 15.57 0.47 2.54
C SER A 357 15.76 -0.90 1.88
N SER A 358 15.81 -0.94 0.55
CA SER A 358 16.01 -2.19 -0.18
C SER A 358 17.41 -2.78 0.04
N ASP A 359 18.48 -1.98 0.20
CA ASP A 359 19.82 -2.50 0.52
C ASP A 359 19.87 -3.18 1.88
N ILE A 360 19.19 -2.59 2.88
CA ILE A 360 19.08 -3.19 4.22
C ILE A 360 18.37 -4.53 4.13
N ILE A 361 17.25 -4.61 3.40
CA ILE A 361 16.48 -5.84 3.21
C ILE A 361 17.35 -6.90 2.52
N ILE A 362 17.98 -6.56 1.39
CA ILE A 362 18.82 -7.49 0.61
C ILE A 362 20.02 -7.98 1.42
N LYS A 363 20.71 -7.09 2.14
CA LYS A 363 21.84 -7.45 3.01
C LYS A 363 21.42 -8.50 4.06
N ASN A 364 20.27 -8.31 4.69
CA ASN A 364 19.77 -9.24 5.70
C ASN A 364 19.27 -10.55 5.09
N LEU A 365 18.60 -10.53 3.93
CA LEU A 365 18.19 -11.75 3.21
C LEU A 365 19.42 -12.61 2.81
N ILE A 366 20.57 -11.99 2.51
CA ILE A 366 21.81 -12.70 2.17
C ILE A 366 22.49 -13.27 3.41
N ASN A 367 22.66 -12.44 4.44
CA ASN A 367 23.59 -12.72 5.54
C ASN A 367 22.94 -13.40 6.75
N THR A 368 21.61 -13.33 6.88
CA THR A 368 20.90 -13.98 8.00
C THR A 368 20.54 -15.40 7.64
N GLU A 369 20.82 -16.33 8.53
CA GLU A 369 20.25 -17.67 8.48
C GLU A 369 18.77 -17.57 8.90
N ILE A 370 17.87 -17.65 7.93
CA ILE A 370 16.44 -17.53 8.16
C ILE A 370 15.87 -18.94 8.33
N SER A 371 15.37 -19.24 9.52
CA SER A 371 14.87 -20.55 9.90
C SER A 371 13.41 -20.45 10.33
N THR A 372 12.65 -21.54 10.15
CA THR A 372 11.31 -21.68 10.72
C THR A 372 11.32 -21.98 12.22
N LYS A 373 12.48 -22.43 12.75
CA LYS A 373 12.67 -22.61 14.19
C LYS A 373 12.73 -21.24 14.87
N LYS A 374 11.73 -20.89 15.61
CA LYS A 374 11.70 -19.67 16.43
C LYS A 374 11.09 -19.97 17.79
N SER A 375 11.62 -19.34 18.82
CA SER A 375 11.08 -19.32 20.17
C SER A 375 10.39 -18.00 20.43
N PHE A 376 9.46 -17.98 21.37
CA PHE A 376 8.87 -16.73 21.86
C PHE A 376 9.94 -15.96 22.65
N TYR A 377 10.17 -14.70 22.28
CA TYR A 377 11.07 -13.82 23.02
C TYR A 377 10.30 -13.15 24.15
N ASN A 378 10.74 -13.37 25.37
CA ASN A 378 10.20 -12.69 26.56
C ASN A 378 10.97 -11.39 26.81
N LEU A 379 10.22 -10.30 27.07
CA LEU A 379 10.76 -8.99 27.43
C LEU A 379 11.24 -8.96 28.87
#